data_c9f6f4bdbb6aeee2b7e6c5f87fd5bb4e
#
_entry.id   c9f6f4bdbb6aeee2b7e6c5f87fd5bb4e
#
_cell.length_a   1.000
_cell.length_b   1.000
_cell.length_c   1.000
_cell.angle_alpha   90.00
_cell.angle_beta   90.00
_cell.angle_gamma   90.00
#
_symmetry.space_group_name_H-M   'P 1'
#
loop_
_entity.id
_entity.type
_entity.pdbx_description
1 polymer ?
#
loop_
_entity_poly.entity_id
_entity_poly.type
_entity_poly.pdbx_seq_one_letter_code
_entity_poly.pdbx_strand_id
1 'polypeptide(L)'
;MSSYNVPDLAPGEIHREEEVIRRSRFIVSMARVQGPDQAKAFIERIRVEHPDATHNCWAFQAGPAGSTAFAGCSDDGEPKGTAGRPMLTVLLHCGVGEIAAVVTRYFGGTLLGTGGGWFMPIKAW
;
A
#
# COMPACT_ATOMS: atom_id res chain seq x y z
N MET A 1 -11.14 -3.38 -26.80
CA MET A 1 -10.66 -3.82 -25.49
C MET A 1 -9.49 -2.96 -25.06
N SER A 2 -9.61 -2.36 -23.89
CA SER A 2 -8.50 -1.57 -23.38
C SER A 2 -7.51 -2.46 -22.63
N SER A 3 -6.24 -2.17 -22.78
CA SER A 3 -5.17 -2.79 -22.02
C SER A 3 -4.65 -1.79 -20.98
N TYR A 4 -4.05 -2.28 -19.93
CA TYR A 4 -3.45 -1.46 -18.90
C TYR A 4 -2.20 -2.14 -18.35
N ASN A 5 -1.33 -1.33 -17.76
CA ASN A 5 -0.14 -1.85 -17.10
C ASN A 5 -0.50 -2.49 -15.76
N VAL A 6 0.26 -3.52 -15.42
CA VAL A 6 0.18 -4.19 -14.12
C VAL A 6 1.57 -4.26 -13.52
N PRO A 7 1.71 -4.49 -12.20
CA PRO A 7 3.03 -4.67 -11.61
C PRO A 7 3.79 -5.81 -12.27
N ASP A 8 5.07 -5.60 -12.53
CA ASP A 8 5.96 -6.63 -13.09
C ASP A 8 6.39 -7.59 -11.98
N LEU A 9 5.42 -8.29 -11.43
CA LEU A 9 5.58 -9.23 -10.33
C LEU A 9 4.85 -10.51 -10.65
N ALA A 10 5.52 -11.63 -10.37
CA ALA A 10 4.91 -12.95 -10.49
C ALA A 10 3.87 -13.16 -9.39
N PRO A 11 2.94 -14.11 -9.56
CA PRO A 11 2.02 -14.47 -8.48
C PRO A 11 2.77 -14.83 -7.21
N GLY A 12 2.39 -14.19 -6.09
CA GLY A 12 3.04 -14.40 -4.80
C GLY A 12 4.33 -13.65 -4.57
N GLU A 13 4.89 -13.01 -5.60
CA GLU A 13 6.08 -12.18 -5.48
C GLU A 13 5.72 -10.85 -4.81
N ILE A 14 6.56 -10.38 -3.89
CA ILE A 14 6.36 -9.13 -3.18
C ILE A 14 7.54 -8.21 -3.46
N HIS A 15 7.25 -7.00 -3.91
CA HIS A 15 8.25 -5.93 -3.99
C HIS A 15 8.26 -5.19 -2.66
N ARG A 16 9.44 -5.02 -2.07
CA ARG A 16 9.58 -4.36 -0.78
C ARG A 16 10.57 -3.23 -0.84
N GLU A 17 10.23 -2.15 -0.16
CA GLU A 17 11.13 -1.03 0.07
C GLU A 17 11.03 -0.65 1.54
N GLU A 18 12.12 -0.16 2.10
CA GLU A 18 12.19 0.24 3.49
C GLU A 18 12.80 1.63 3.60
N GLU A 19 12.23 2.43 4.50
CA GLU A 19 12.68 3.80 4.73
C GLU A 19 12.51 4.16 6.19
N VAL A 20 13.47 4.90 6.75
CA VAL A 20 13.38 5.43 8.11
C VAL A 20 13.18 6.93 8.01
N ILE A 21 12.07 7.42 8.59
CA ILE A 21 11.71 8.83 8.61
C ILE A 21 11.44 9.21 10.05
N ARG A 22 12.21 10.17 10.58
CA ARG A 22 12.04 10.65 11.96
C ARG A 22 11.98 9.49 12.97
N ARG A 23 12.89 8.53 12.83
CA ARG A 23 13.00 7.33 13.66
C ARG A 23 11.89 6.29 13.48
N SER A 24 10.84 6.60 12.74
CA SER A 24 9.85 5.59 12.36
C SER A 24 10.38 4.80 11.18
N ARG A 25 10.22 3.49 11.25
CA ARG A 25 10.59 2.58 10.18
C ARG A 25 9.36 2.25 9.36
N PHE A 26 9.46 2.46 8.06
CA PHE A 26 8.38 2.17 7.12
C PHE A 26 8.82 1.07 6.16
N ILE A 27 8.01 0.03 6.04
CA ILE A 27 8.23 -1.03 5.07
C ILE A 27 7.04 -1.01 4.12
N VAL A 28 7.31 -0.76 2.85
CA VAL A 28 6.28 -0.80 1.80
C VAL A 28 6.36 -2.14 1.11
N SER A 29 5.27 -2.88 1.17
CA SER A 29 5.12 -4.16 0.48
C SER A 29 4.07 -4.02 -0.60
N MET A 30 4.40 -4.39 -1.84
CA MET A 30 3.50 -4.29 -2.98
C MET A 30 3.44 -5.62 -3.71
N ALA A 31 2.26 -5.92 -4.25
CA ALA A 31 2.04 -7.15 -5.01
C ALA A 31 1.02 -6.92 -6.11
N ARG A 32 1.08 -7.78 -7.12
CA ARG A 32 0.02 -7.85 -8.12
C ARG A 32 -1.13 -8.65 -7.55
N VAL A 33 -2.34 -8.10 -7.61
CA VAL A 33 -3.55 -8.74 -7.11
C VAL A 33 -4.65 -8.65 -8.17
N GLN A 34 -5.37 -9.73 -8.37
CA GLN A 34 -6.48 -9.80 -9.29
C GLN A 34 -7.76 -9.95 -8.49
N GLY A 35 -8.45 -8.84 -8.29
CA GLY A 35 -9.69 -8.81 -7.52
C GLY A 35 -9.50 -8.52 -6.04
N PRO A 36 -10.57 -8.08 -5.38
CA PRO A 36 -10.52 -7.70 -3.95
C PRO A 36 -10.14 -8.85 -3.02
N ASP A 37 -10.50 -10.08 -3.35
CA ASP A 37 -10.19 -11.23 -2.49
C ASP A 37 -8.68 -11.48 -2.43
N GLN A 38 -8.00 -11.40 -3.58
CA GLN A 38 -6.54 -11.52 -3.60
C GLN A 38 -5.87 -10.35 -2.88
N ALA A 39 -6.41 -9.15 -3.02
CA ALA A 39 -5.91 -7.98 -2.31
C ALA A 39 -6.00 -8.18 -0.80
N LYS A 40 -7.14 -8.63 -0.31
CA LYS A 40 -7.34 -8.88 1.12
C LYS A 40 -6.44 -9.98 1.65
N ALA A 41 -6.24 -11.04 0.87
CA ALA A 41 -5.33 -12.13 1.25
C ALA A 41 -3.89 -11.63 1.37
N PHE A 42 -3.44 -10.79 0.43
CA PHE A 42 -2.12 -10.18 0.50
C PHE A 42 -1.97 -9.29 1.73
N ILE A 43 -2.95 -8.43 2.01
CA ILE A 43 -2.93 -7.56 3.18
C ILE A 43 -2.80 -8.39 4.46
N GLU A 44 -3.59 -9.44 4.59
CA GLU A 44 -3.55 -10.32 5.76
C GLU A 44 -2.19 -11.02 5.90
N ARG A 45 -1.59 -11.44 4.79
CA ARG A 45 -0.25 -12.03 4.78
C ARG A 45 0.78 -11.08 5.39
N ILE A 46 0.72 -9.79 5.02
CA ILE A 46 1.65 -8.79 5.56
C ILE A 46 1.38 -8.52 7.05
N ARG A 47 0.11 -8.47 7.44
CA ARG A 47 -0.25 -8.27 8.85
C ARG A 47 0.28 -9.41 9.73
N VAL A 48 0.20 -10.63 9.25
CA VAL A 48 0.74 -11.80 9.96
C VAL A 48 2.26 -11.75 10.04
N GLU A 49 2.93 -11.25 8.99
CA GLU A 49 4.38 -11.07 9.00
C GLU A 49 4.85 -10.00 10.00
N HIS A 50 4.03 -8.98 10.25
CA HIS A 50 4.39 -7.84 11.09
C HIS A 50 3.35 -7.63 12.20
N PRO A 51 3.15 -8.62 13.10
CA PRO A 51 2.15 -8.51 14.15
C PRO A 51 2.51 -7.45 15.19
N ASP A 52 3.80 -7.11 15.32
CA ASP A 52 4.28 -6.13 16.29
C ASP A 52 4.33 -4.70 15.73
N ALA A 53 3.99 -4.52 14.47
CA ALA A 53 3.99 -3.19 13.88
C ALA A 53 2.96 -2.29 14.54
N THR A 54 3.27 -1.01 14.60
CA THR A 54 2.33 0.00 15.13
C THR A 54 1.09 0.06 14.25
N HIS A 55 1.28 0.11 12.93
CA HIS A 55 0.21 0.11 11.95
C HIS A 55 0.62 -0.63 10.69
N ASN A 56 -0.36 -1.26 10.03
CA ASN A 56 -0.23 -1.82 8.68
C ASN A 56 -1.31 -1.17 7.82
N CYS A 57 -1.04 0.05 7.35
CA CYS A 57 -1.96 0.78 6.49
C CYS A 57 -1.94 0.18 5.10
N TRP A 58 -3.06 0.20 4.40
CA TRP A 58 -3.11 -0.43 3.10
C TRP A 58 -4.03 0.29 2.12
N ALA A 59 -3.76 0.07 0.85
CA ALA A 59 -4.64 0.45 -0.24
C ALA A 59 -4.48 -0.57 -1.37
N PHE A 60 -5.54 -0.72 -2.15
CA PHE A 60 -5.49 -1.55 -3.34
C PHE A 60 -6.36 -0.99 -4.43
N GLN A 61 -5.95 -1.27 -5.65
CA GLN A 61 -6.71 -1.05 -6.86
C GLN A 61 -6.57 -2.37 -7.64
N ALA A 62 -7.52 -3.27 -7.47
CA ALA A 62 -7.39 -4.67 -7.88
C ALA A 62 -8.02 -4.94 -9.26
N GLY A 63 -8.35 -3.90 -10.00
CA GLY A 63 -8.92 -3.98 -11.34
C GLY A 63 -8.13 -3.17 -12.34
N PRO A 64 -8.77 -2.74 -13.44
CA PRO A 64 -8.10 -1.92 -14.46
C PRO A 64 -7.53 -0.63 -13.90
N ALA A 65 -6.43 -0.15 -14.48
CA ALA A 65 -5.76 1.07 -14.04
C ALA A 65 -6.73 2.25 -13.95
N GLY A 66 -6.69 2.97 -12.84
CA GLY A 66 -7.54 4.13 -12.59
C GLY A 66 -8.98 3.85 -12.19
N SER A 67 -9.40 2.58 -12.21
CA SER A 67 -10.77 2.21 -11.84
C SER A 67 -10.95 2.19 -10.33
N THR A 68 -12.07 2.74 -9.84
CA THR A 68 -12.43 2.67 -8.42
C THR A 68 -13.34 1.48 -8.10
N ALA A 69 -13.71 0.69 -9.11
CA ALA A 69 -14.68 -0.41 -8.92
C ALA A 69 -14.16 -1.49 -7.96
N PHE A 70 -12.86 -1.72 -7.93
CA PHE A 70 -12.23 -2.73 -7.08
C PHE A 70 -11.12 -2.10 -6.24
N ALA A 71 -11.44 -0.98 -5.57
CA ALA A 71 -10.49 -0.23 -4.78
C ALA A 71 -10.88 -0.20 -3.30
N GLY A 72 -9.91 -0.08 -2.43
CA GLY A 72 -10.12 0.06 -1.00
C GLY A 72 -8.89 0.57 -0.29
N CYS A 73 -9.07 1.04 0.93
CA CYS A 73 -7.95 1.52 1.75
C CYS A 73 -8.31 1.50 3.24
N SER A 74 -7.27 1.57 4.06
CA SER A 74 -7.43 1.66 5.52
C SER A 74 -6.25 2.39 6.14
N ASP A 75 -6.56 3.22 7.13
CA ASP A 75 -5.54 3.90 7.94
C ASP A 75 -4.96 2.99 9.03
N ASP A 76 -5.60 1.89 9.33
CA ASP A 76 -5.21 0.91 10.36
C ASP A 76 -4.78 1.59 11.68
N GLY A 77 -5.56 2.55 12.18
CA GLY A 77 -5.29 3.22 13.43
C GLY A 77 -4.48 4.51 13.34
N GLU A 78 -3.92 4.85 12.18
CA GLU A 78 -3.38 6.20 11.96
C GLU A 78 -4.54 7.20 11.93
N PRO A 79 -4.29 8.50 12.15
CA PRO A 79 -5.37 9.48 12.08
C PRO A 79 -6.13 9.39 10.77
N LYS A 80 -7.46 9.56 10.87
CA LYS A 80 -8.36 9.38 9.73
C LYS A 80 -7.93 10.21 8.53
N GLY A 81 -7.82 9.55 7.37
CA GLY A 81 -7.50 10.20 6.11
C GLY A 81 -6.03 10.52 5.90
N THR A 82 -5.14 10.11 6.82
CA THR A 82 -3.72 10.48 6.75
C THR A 82 -2.81 9.41 6.13
N ALA A 83 -3.29 8.20 5.96
CA ALA A 83 -2.47 7.10 5.44
C ALA A 83 -3.14 6.39 4.26
N GLY A 84 -4.26 5.73 4.47
CA GLY A 84 -4.90 4.92 3.43
C GLY A 84 -5.33 5.71 2.22
N ARG A 85 -5.93 6.88 2.42
CA ARG A 85 -6.40 7.73 1.29
C ARG A 85 -5.25 8.26 0.44
N PRO A 86 -4.17 8.81 1.01
CA PRO A 86 -3.01 9.19 0.20
C PRO A 86 -2.42 8.02 -0.59
N MET A 87 -2.34 6.84 0.02
CA MET A 87 -1.88 5.64 -0.67
C MET A 87 -2.78 5.30 -1.85
N LEU A 88 -4.09 5.27 -1.63
CA LEU A 88 -5.04 4.95 -2.69
C LEU A 88 -4.98 5.98 -3.83
N THR A 89 -4.84 7.25 -3.51
CA THR A 89 -4.70 8.31 -4.52
C THR A 89 -3.50 8.04 -5.42
N VAL A 90 -2.36 7.67 -4.85
CA VAL A 90 -1.17 7.33 -5.63
C VAL A 90 -1.44 6.11 -6.53
N LEU A 91 -2.07 5.07 -5.99
CA LEU A 91 -2.38 3.87 -6.78
C LEU A 91 -3.34 4.15 -7.93
N LEU A 92 -4.32 5.02 -7.72
CA LEU A 92 -5.29 5.37 -8.76
C LEU A 92 -4.65 6.19 -9.89
N HIS A 93 -3.60 6.96 -9.59
CA HIS A 93 -2.96 7.85 -10.55
C HIS A 93 -1.63 7.35 -11.10
N CYS A 94 -1.15 6.19 -10.68
CA CYS A 94 0.17 5.69 -11.13
C CYS A 94 0.14 5.01 -12.50
N GLY A 95 -1.03 4.84 -13.09
CA GLY A 95 -1.15 4.20 -14.41
C GLY A 95 -1.08 2.67 -14.38
N VAL A 96 -1.07 2.07 -13.20
CA VAL A 96 -0.96 0.62 -13.00
C VAL A 96 -2.24 0.10 -12.35
N GLY A 97 -2.80 -0.97 -12.88
CA GLY A 97 -3.91 -1.70 -12.26
C GLY A 97 -3.44 -2.97 -11.56
N GLU A 98 -4.35 -3.68 -10.95
CA GLU A 98 -4.08 -4.97 -10.29
C GLU A 98 -2.97 -4.87 -9.25
N ILE A 99 -3.00 -3.84 -8.42
CA ILE A 99 -1.94 -3.54 -7.46
C ILE A 99 -2.50 -3.38 -6.04
N ALA A 100 -1.79 -3.92 -5.07
CA ALA A 100 -2.03 -3.69 -3.64
C ALA A 100 -0.74 -3.28 -2.96
N ALA A 101 -0.86 -2.41 -1.98
CA ALA A 101 0.27 -1.93 -1.19
C ALA A 101 -0.09 -1.93 0.29
N VAL A 102 0.86 -2.32 1.12
CA VAL A 102 0.78 -2.21 2.58
C VAL A 102 1.98 -1.41 3.05
N VAL A 103 1.73 -0.38 3.83
CA VAL A 103 2.79 0.36 4.51
C VAL A 103 2.78 -0.05 5.97
N THR A 104 3.81 -0.77 6.37
CA THR A 104 4.03 -1.25 7.72
C THR A 104 4.89 -0.21 8.44
N ARG A 105 4.39 0.31 9.57
CA ARG A 105 5.09 1.32 10.34
C ARG A 105 5.44 0.80 11.73
N TYR A 106 6.70 0.99 12.10
CA TYR A 106 7.19 0.83 13.47
C TYR A 106 7.48 2.22 14.01
N PHE A 107 6.66 2.68 14.94
CA PHE A 107 6.75 4.03 15.48
C PHE A 107 8.05 4.22 16.27
N GLY A 108 8.78 5.30 15.99
CA GLY A 108 10.06 5.59 16.64
C GLY A 108 10.00 6.66 17.73
N GLY A 109 8.80 7.00 18.20
CA GLY A 109 8.64 7.99 19.27
C GLY A 109 8.54 9.44 18.79
N THR A 110 8.62 9.68 17.48
CA THR A 110 8.51 11.03 16.90
C THR A 110 7.29 11.10 15.99
N LEU A 111 6.40 12.04 16.23
CA LEU A 111 5.22 12.24 15.39
C LEU A 111 5.63 12.82 14.03
N LEU A 112 5.02 12.32 12.97
CA LEU A 112 5.32 12.75 11.60
C LEU A 112 4.49 13.94 11.14
N GLY A 113 3.39 14.21 11.83
CA GLY A 113 2.43 15.22 11.39
C GLY A 113 1.57 14.72 10.24
N THR A 114 0.57 15.53 9.87
CA THR A 114 -0.41 15.18 8.85
C THR A 114 0.24 15.14 7.48
N GLY A 115 0.16 14.00 6.82
CA GLY A 115 0.66 13.83 5.45
C GLY A 115 2.18 13.74 5.32
N GLY A 116 2.93 13.96 6.39
CA GLY A 116 4.38 14.15 6.31
C GLY A 116 5.20 12.90 6.03
N GLY A 117 4.70 11.71 6.17
CA GLY A 117 5.47 10.50 5.96
C GLY A 117 4.80 9.50 5.03
N TRP A 118 3.71 9.90 4.41
CA TRP A 118 2.86 8.97 3.69
C TRP A 118 2.91 9.11 2.18
N PHE A 119 3.98 9.69 1.64
CA PHE A 119 4.22 9.56 0.21
C PHE A 119 4.73 8.14 -0.06
N MET A 120 4.22 7.55 -1.11
CA MET A 120 4.58 6.17 -1.46
C MET A 120 5.81 6.18 -2.36
N PRO A 121 6.85 5.35 -2.09
CA PRO A 121 7.95 5.20 -3.03
C PRO A 121 7.54 4.35 -4.24
N ILE A 122 6.38 4.64 -4.80
CA ILE A 122 5.83 3.89 -5.95
C ILE A 122 6.46 4.32 -7.27
N LYS A 123 7.18 5.41 -7.28
CA LYS A 123 7.89 5.85 -8.48
C LYS A 123 8.97 4.89 -8.97
N ALA A 124 9.15 3.78 -8.30
CA ALA A 124 9.99 2.68 -8.78
C ALA A 124 9.30 1.81 -9.83
N TRP A 125 8.02 2.07 -10.10
CA TRP A 125 7.25 1.29 -11.07
C TRP A 125 7.28 1.89 -12.46
#